data_a2dc59525cc1a468910ee8aa1b91467b
#
_entry.id   a2dc59525cc1a468910ee8aa1b91467b
#
_cell.length_a   1.000
_cell.length_b   1.000
_cell.length_c   1.000
_cell.angle_alpha   90.00
_cell.angle_beta   90.00
_cell.angle_gamma   90.00
#
_symmetry.space_group_name_H-M   'P 1'
#
loop_
_entity.id
_entity.type
_entity.pdbx_description
1 polymer ?
#
loop_
_entity_poly.entity_id
_entity_poly.type
_entity_poly.pdbx_seq_one_letter_code
_entity_poly.pdbx_strand_id
1 'polypeptide(L)'
;MSDGELIGRNSELAYLEGLWNRKGLITCCIWGRRRVGKTSILREFGKGKRTLYLQGIKGSYYENLSSLSLDISEFLGEDIPQSQDLSHLMKMIEEICEQEHTLVIFDELPYLLESAPQAPSVIQKSLDKGLKGLDCMFVICGSSVSVMRRETEDAGKPLYGRFDNRKQIKPLSIEACREFHPNMDYETSLRWYCTVGGIPYYHLNTDGKDYRQLIEEKFFDDDSSWRSDAASIILQEFDGNRDYTGAVKCIADGTVRQSEIADRLMMDRAACKRLLDNLEFVGIVERRTPMGNSPKKPVYSIKDPFISFSYNIISNNIRMIENGSSKSAVYDFLKNDVNSQIGQMFEKLCGEWLDSKYTVIERGQWWGRFDDTDVDIDVVAKISDEHRLIRTLVGECKFSRKPVGFTAYNTLVSRAKVAKFTENVIFVLFSALGFEQDLIDYSEENGVILIDGKTLYGDKAPPTIFNG
;
A
#
# COMPACT_ATOMS: atom_id res chain seq x y z
N MET A 1 0.54 -14.27 -17.74
CA MET A 1 1.54 -13.22 -17.46
C MET A 1 2.84 -13.75 -17.99
N SER A 2 3.48 -13.06 -18.94
CA SER A 2 4.79 -13.45 -19.46
C SER A 2 5.79 -13.49 -18.30
N ASP A 3 6.78 -14.38 -18.36
CA ASP A 3 7.92 -14.53 -17.43
C ASP A 3 8.82 -13.27 -17.42
N GLY A 4 8.24 -12.13 -17.00
CA GLY A 4 8.93 -10.87 -16.83
C GLY A 4 9.66 -10.85 -15.48
N GLU A 5 10.83 -10.27 -15.50
CA GLU A 5 11.66 -10.03 -14.33
C GLU A 5 10.84 -9.41 -13.17
N LEU A 6 11.01 -9.91 -11.95
CA LEU A 6 10.30 -9.43 -10.76
C LEU A 6 10.84 -8.05 -10.34
N ILE A 7 10.11 -7.01 -10.62
CA ILE A 7 10.54 -5.62 -10.43
C ILE A 7 10.42 -5.21 -8.95
N GLY A 8 11.48 -4.58 -8.43
CA GLY A 8 11.48 -3.86 -7.15
C GLY A 8 11.28 -4.72 -5.90
N ARG A 9 11.55 -6.05 -5.95
CA ARG A 9 11.31 -7.01 -4.85
C ARG A 9 12.56 -7.69 -4.31
N ASN A 10 13.72 -7.13 -4.58
CA ASN A 10 15.00 -7.70 -4.15
C ASN A 10 15.10 -7.85 -2.62
N SER A 11 14.55 -6.90 -1.86
CA SER A 11 14.56 -6.97 -0.39
C SER A 11 13.69 -8.09 0.17
N GLU A 12 12.54 -8.35 -0.46
CA GLU A 12 11.64 -9.42 -0.08
C GLU A 12 12.24 -10.78 -0.43
N LEU A 13 12.85 -10.92 -1.60
CA LEU A 13 13.56 -12.14 -2.00
C LEU A 13 14.76 -12.40 -1.08
N ALA A 14 15.59 -11.40 -0.79
CA ALA A 14 16.73 -11.55 0.12
C ALA A 14 16.29 -11.96 1.53
N TYR A 15 15.16 -11.41 2.02
CA TYR A 15 14.58 -11.83 3.30
C TYR A 15 14.18 -13.32 3.29
N LEU A 16 13.50 -13.78 2.25
CA LEU A 16 13.09 -15.19 2.12
C LEU A 16 14.28 -16.12 1.96
N GLU A 17 15.30 -15.74 1.17
CA GLU A 17 16.55 -16.50 1.05
C GLU A 17 17.29 -16.62 2.39
N GLY A 18 17.30 -15.53 3.16
CA GLY A 18 17.87 -15.56 4.52
C GLY A 18 17.13 -16.51 5.47
N LEU A 19 15.83 -16.74 5.26
CA LEU A 19 15.05 -17.74 6.01
C LEU A 19 15.32 -19.17 5.51
N TRP A 20 15.31 -19.37 4.20
CA TRP A 20 15.54 -20.66 3.55
C TRP A 20 16.85 -21.31 3.97
N ASN A 21 17.90 -20.52 4.13
CA ASN A 21 19.23 -21.02 4.52
C ASN A 21 19.35 -21.41 6.01
N ARG A 22 18.29 -21.29 6.81
CA ARG A 22 18.25 -21.75 8.20
C ARG A 22 17.89 -23.22 8.27
N LYS A 23 18.31 -23.88 9.31
CA LYS A 23 18.02 -25.30 9.55
C LYS A 23 16.80 -25.50 10.46
N GLY A 24 16.11 -26.63 10.26
CA GLY A 24 14.93 -27.02 11.01
C GLY A 24 13.65 -26.45 10.40
N LEU A 25 12.54 -26.55 11.14
CA LEU A 25 11.26 -25.99 10.70
C LEU A 25 11.30 -24.46 10.76
N ILE A 26 11.23 -23.83 9.62
CA ILE A 26 11.11 -22.38 9.48
C ILE A 26 9.69 -22.03 9.03
N THR A 27 9.00 -21.24 9.82
CA THR A 27 7.63 -20.77 9.49
C THR A 27 7.66 -19.32 9.08
N CYS A 28 6.90 -18.97 8.04
CA CYS A 28 6.78 -17.60 7.56
C CYS A 28 5.34 -17.28 7.18
N CYS A 29 4.83 -16.15 7.66
CA CYS A 29 3.54 -15.60 7.26
C CYS A 29 3.75 -14.37 6.37
N ILE A 30 3.19 -14.41 5.16
CA ILE A 30 3.25 -13.32 4.19
C ILE A 30 1.85 -12.80 3.94
N TRP A 31 1.67 -11.49 4.06
CA TRP A 31 0.41 -10.86 3.72
C TRP A 31 0.62 -9.52 3.03
N GLY A 32 -0.41 -9.02 2.44
CA GLY A 32 -0.42 -7.72 1.76
C GLY A 32 -1.62 -7.62 0.84
N ARG A 33 -1.93 -6.41 0.43
CA ARG A 33 -3.09 -6.14 -0.39
C ARG A 33 -3.10 -6.99 -1.67
N ARG A 34 -4.31 -7.17 -2.21
CA ARG A 34 -4.49 -7.83 -3.51
C ARG A 34 -3.67 -7.13 -4.60
N ARG A 35 -3.09 -7.89 -5.54
CA ARG A 35 -2.29 -7.39 -6.67
C ARG A 35 -0.94 -6.74 -6.30
N VAL A 36 -0.53 -6.80 -5.04
CA VAL A 36 0.77 -6.27 -4.58
C VAL A 36 1.98 -7.12 -5.02
N GLY A 37 1.72 -8.30 -5.61
CA GLY A 37 2.76 -9.19 -6.16
C GLY A 37 3.21 -10.33 -5.23
N LYS A 38 2.44 -10.70 -4.20
CA LYS A 38 2.77 -11.81 -3.28
C LYS A 38 3.07 -13.13 -4.01
N THR A 39 2.11 -13.59 -4.82
CA THR A 39 2.22 -14.81 -5.63
C THR A 39 3.46 -14.79 -6.54
N SER A 40 3.74 -13.64 -7.18
CA SER A 40 4.91 -13.48 -8.05
C SER A 40 6.22 -13.60 -7.27
N ILE A 41 6.30 -12.99 -6.06
CA ILE A 41 7.45 -13.11 -5.17
C ILE A 41 7.66 -14.58 -4.75
N LEU A 42 6.59 -15.28 -4.35
CA LEU A 42 6.68 -16.67 -3.88
C LEU A 42 7.06 -17.63 -5.02
N ARG A 43 6.53 -17.42 -6.22
CA ARG A 43 6.90 -18.23 -7.40
C ARG A 43 8.35 -17.99 -7.80
N GLU A 44 8.81 -16.74 -7.80
CA GLU A 44 10.22 -16.41 -8.08
C GLU A 44 11.14 -17.02 -7.03
N PHE A 45 10.79 -16.89 -5.75
CA PHE A 45 11.55 -17.48 -4.64
C PHE A 45 11.62 -19.00 -4.72
N GLY A 46 10.56 -19.65 -5.19
CA GLY A 46 10.51 -21.11 -5.36
C GLY A 46 11.36 -21.66 -6.49
N LYS A 47 11.81 -20.82 -7.45
CA LYS A 47 12.63 -21.28 -8.57
C LYS A 47 13.92 -21.94 -8.09
N GLY A 48 14.21 -23.11 -8.64
CA GLY A 48 15.40 -23.90 -8.29
C GLY A 48 15.38 -24.55 -6.91
N LYS A 49 14.27 -24.47 -6.17
CA LYS A 49 14.06 -25.15 -4.89
C LYS A 49 13.03 -26.28 -5.05
N ARG A 50 13.15 -27.30 -4.20
CA ARG A 50 12.09 -28.33 -4.09
C ARG A 50 10.88 -27.67 -3.43
N THR A 51 9.90 -27.24 -4.24
CA THR A 51 8.79 -26.40 -3.79
C THR A 51 7.45 -27.08 -4.01
N LEU A 52 6.74 -27.38 -2.93
CA LEU A 52 5.34 -27.76 -2.93
C LEU A 52 4.49 -26.48 -2.84
N TYR A 53 3.81 -26.15 -3.93
CA TYR A 53 2.99 -24.94 -4.03
C TYR A 53 1.51 -25.31 -3.95
N LEU A 54 0.87 -24.95 -2.85
CA LEU A 54 -0.54 -25.21 -2.55
C LEU A 54 -1.34 -23.93 -2.71
N GLN A 55 -2.47 -23.98 -3.41
CA GLN A 55 -3.29 -22.79 -3.64
C GLN A 55 -4.71 -22.96 -3.11
N GLY A 56 -5.10 -22.13 -2.14
CA GLY A 56 -6.49 -22.00 -1.71
C GLY A 56 -7.33 -21.33 -2.79
N ILE A 57 -8.54 -21.83 -2.98
CA ILE A 57 -9.49 -21.31 -3.96
C ILE A 57 -10.79 -20.82 -3.28
N LYS A 58 -11.42 -19.81 -3.87
CA LYS A 58 -12.73 -19.35 -3.41
C LYS A 58 -13.80 -20.37 -3.79
N GLY A 59 -14.14 -21.24 -2.86
CA GLY A 59 -15.07 -22.34 -3.08
C GLY A 59 -15.40 -23.08 -1.79
N SER A 60 -16.09 -24.19 -1.90
CA SER A 60 -16.41 -25.09 -0.79
C SER A 60 -15.16 -25.76 -0.23
N TYR A 61 -15.29 -26.36 0.95
CA TYR A 61 -14.22 -27.16 1.55
C TYR A 61 -13.80 -28.33 0.65
N TYR A 62 -14.78 -28.99 0.01
CA TYR A 62 -14.51 -30.07 -0.95
C TYR A 62 -13.67 -29.61 -2.14
N GLU A 63 -14.02 -28.47 -2.74
CA GLU A 63 -13.25 -27.90 -3.88
C GLU A 63 -11.85 -27.50 -3.45
N ASN A 64 -11.67 -26.95 -2.26
CA ASN A 64 -10.34 -26.67 -1.72
C ASN A 64 -9.51 -27.94 -1.54
N LEU A 65 -10.07 -28.99 -0.93
CA LEU A 65 -9.37 -30.29 -0.77
C LEU A 65 -9.01 -30.88 -2.12
N SER A 66 -9.90 -30.80 -3.11
CA SER A 66 -9.65 -31.27 -4.47
C SER A 66 -8.48 -30.53 -5.12
N SER A 67 -8.47 -29.20 -5.03
CA SER A 67 -7.37 -28.36 -5.54
C SER A 67 -6.05 -28.72 -4.89
N LEU A 68 -6.01 -28.82 -3.55
CA LEU A 68 -4.80 -29.15 -2.81
C LEU A 68 -4.30 -30.59 -3.11
N SER A 69 -5.20 -31.54 -3.33
CA SER A 69 -4.83 -32.88 -3.74
C SER A 69 -4.19 -32.89 -5.12
N LEU A 70 -4.69 -32.10 -6.06
CA LEU A 70 -4.10 -31.91 -7.39
C LEU A 70 -2.70 -31.27 -7.30
N ASP A 71 -2.53 -30.23 -6.48
CA ASP A 71 -1.22 -29.59 -6.27
C ASP A 71 -0.18 -30.58 -5.72
N ILE A 72 -0.57 -31.49 -4.81
CA ILE A 72 0.30 -32.53 -4.28
C ILE A 72 0.58 -33.60 -5.34
N SER A 73 -0.43 -34.04 -6.12
CA SER A 73 -0.24 -34.95 -7.25
C SER A 73 0.79 -34.41 -8.24
N GLU A 74 0.65 -33.16 -8.61
CA GLU A 74 1.55 -32.48 -9.56
C GLU A 74 2.99 -32.40 -9.03
N PHE A 75 3.15 -32.13 -7.76
CA PHE A 75 4.45 -32.12 -7.10
C PHE A 75 5.11 -33.51 -7.04
N LEU A 76 4.33 -34.57 -6.76
CA LEU A 76 4.85 -35.94 -6.66
C LEU A 76 5.05 -36.57 -8.06
N GLY A 77 4.38 -36.04 -9.10
CA GLY A 77 4.39 -36.64 -10.45
C GLY A 77 3.58 -37.93 -10.55
N GLU A 78 2.65 -38.16 -9.62
CA GLU A 78 1.79 -39.34 -9.56
C GLU A 78 0.36 -38.98 -9.13
N ASP A 79 -0.62 -39.74 -9.60
CA ASP A 79 -2.00 -39.56 -9.19
C ASP A 79 -2.23 -40.02 -7.76
N ILE A 80 -2.64 -39.10 -6.90
CA ILE A 80 -3.07 -39.42 -5.53
C ILE A 80 -4.61 -39.41 -5.45
N PRO A 81 -5.22 -40.29 -4.62
CA PRO A 81 -6.65 -40.24 -4.36
C PRO A 81 -7.05 -38.88 -3.78
N GLN A 82 -8.17 -38.35 -4.25
CA GLN A 82 -8.73 -37.12 -3.69
C GLN A 82 -8.96 -37.30 -2.18
N SER A 83 -8.37 -36.42 -1.38
CA SER A 83 -8.56 -36.45 0.07
C SER A 83 -9.92 -35.87 0.46
N GLN A 84 -10.52 -36.46 1.47
CA GLN A 84 -11.76 -35.97 2.09
C GLN A 84 -11.49 -35.19 3.39
N ASP A 85 -10.24 -35.11 3.81
CA ASP A 85 -9.84 -34.48 5.08
C ASP A 85 -8.49 -33.75 4.93
N LEU A 86 -8.44 -32.52 5.42
CA LEU A 86 -7.23 -31.72 5.47
C LEU A 86 -6.12 -32.37 6.33
N SER A 87 -6.49 -33.12 7.37
CA SER A 87 -5.50 -33.81 8.21
C SER A 87 -4.71 -34.85 7.43
N HIS A 88 -5.33 -35.52 6.47
CA HIS A 88 -4.66 -36.46 5.58
C HIS A 88 -3.70 -35.75 4.64
N LEU A 89 -4.10 -34.63 4.04
CA LEU A 89 -3.22 -33.84 3.20
C LEU A 89 -2.01 -33.28 3.97
N MET A 90 -2.24 -32.78 5.20
CA MET A 90 -1.14 -32.33 6.06
C MET A 90 -0.14 -33.45 6.39
N LYS A 91 -0.64 -34.69 6.59
CA LYS A 91 0.23 -35.86 6.81
C LYS A 91 1.08 -36.18 5.58
N MET A 92 0.53 -36.11 4.38
CA MET A 92 1.30 -36.27 3.14
C MET A 92 2.39 -35.19 3.02
N ILE A 93 2.07 -33.93 3.39
CA ILE A 93 3.05 -32.84 3.41
C ILE A 93 4.19 -33.14 4.42
N GLU A 94 3.86 -33.69 5.59
CA GLU A 94 4.85 -34.14 6.58
C GLU A 94 5.78 -35.21 5.99
N GLU A 95 5.24 -36.24 5.35
CA GLU A 95 5.98 -37.30 4.66
C GLU A 95 6.87 -36.77 3.52
N ILE A 96 6.42 -35.76 2.77
CA ILE A 96 7.21 -35.09 1.75
C ILE A 96 8.39 -34.34 2.37
N CYS A 97 8.18 -33.65 3.49
CA CYS A 97 9.21 -32.90 4.21
C CYS A 97 10.22 -33.79 4.94
N GLU A 98 9.86 -35.06 5.30
CA GLU A 98 10.78 -36.04 5.88
C GLU A 98 11.85 -36.48 4.88
N GLN A 99 11.58 -36.47 3.59
CA GLN A 99 12.48 -36.97 2.57
C GLN A 99 13.64 -36.02 2.27
N GLU A 100 13.37 -34.73 2.17
CA GLU A 100 14.35 -33.74 1.75
C GLU A 100 13.90 -32.31 2.17
N HIS A 101 14.87 -31.38 2.27
CA HIS A 101 14.59 -29.97 2.53
C HIS A 101 13.60 -29.40 1.50
N THR A 102 12.40 -29.07 1.96
CA THR A 102 11.27 -28.70 1.09
C THR A 102 10.70 -27.34 1.48
N LEU A 103 10.44 -26.52 0.48
CA LEU A 103 9.66 -25.30 0.61
C LEU A 103 8.19 -25.63 0.39
N VAL A 104 7.38 -25.47 1.43
CA VAL A 104 5.92 -25.60 1.35
C VAL A 104 5.31 -24.20 1.33
N ILE A 105 4.63 -23.84 0.27
CA ILE A 105 3.92 -22.56 0.13
C ILE A 105 2.42 -22.82 0.13
N PHE A 106 1.70 -22.21 1.06
CA PHE A 106 0.24 -22.20 1.08
C PHE A 106 -0.26 -20.81 0.69
N ASP A 107 -0.49 -20.59 -0.61
CA ASP A 107 -0.96 -19.32 -1.14
C ASP A 107 -2.48 -19.21 -1.03
N GLU A 108 -2.99 -17.98 -0.82
CA GLU A 108 -4.41 -17.65 -0.60
C GLU A 108 -5.08 -18.54 0.47
N LEU A 109 -4.36 -18.81 1.58
CA LEU A 109 -4.88 -19.53 2.75
C LEU A 109 -6.24 -19.02 3.25
N PRO A 110 -6.56 -17.72 3.24
CA PRO A 110 -7.87 -17.20 3.66
C PRO A 110 -9.06 -17.93 3.03
N TYR A 111 -8.98 -18.36 1.78
CA TYR A 111 -10.09 -19.08 1.14
C TYR A 111 -10.34 -20.48 1.74
N LEU A 112 -9.26 -21.18 2.11
CA LEU A 112 -9.41 -22.43 2.84
C LEU A 112 -10.02 -22.18 4.24
N LEU A 113 -9.55 -21.15 4.94
CA LEU A 113 -10.04 -20.82 6.29
C LEU A 113 -11.52 -20.41 6.30
N GLU A 114 -11.99 -19.75 5.26
CA GLU A 114 -13.41 -19.39 5.07
C GLU A 114 -14.29 -20.64 4.92
N SER A 115 -13.82 -21.63 4.14
CA SER A 115 -14.56 -22.85 3.86
C SER A 115 -14.40 -23.94 4.94
N ALA A 116 -13.38 -23.84 5.80
CA ALA A 116 -12.99 -24.85 6.78
C ALA A 116 -12.58 -24.25 8.13
N PRO A 117 -13.53 -23.93 9.04
CA PRO A 117 -13.20 -23.35 10.35
C PRO A 117 -12.23 -24.18 11.20
N GLN A 118 -12.12 -25.47 10.96
CA GLN A 118 -11.17 -26.39 11.64
C GLN A 118 -9.75 -26.31 11.06
N ALA A 119 -9.55 -25.77 9.87
CA ALA A 119 -8.26 -25.76 9.19
C ALA A 119 -7.12 -25.13 10.02
N PRO A 120 -7.30 -24.03 10.76
CA PRO A 120 -6.25 -23.49 11.62
C PRO A 120 -5.74 -24.49 12.66
N SER A 121 -6.65 -25.28 13.26
CA SER A 121 -6.28 -26.30 14.27
C SER A 121 -5.56 -27.49 13.66
N VAL A 122 -5.90 -27.88 12.44
CA VAL A 122 -5.23 -28.96 11.71
C VAL A 122 -3.81 -28.53 11.35
N ILE A 123 -3.65 -27.34 10.79
CA ILE A 123 -2.31 -26.77 10.48
C ILE A 123 -1.48 -26.62 11.76
N GLN A 124 -2.08 -26.09 12.84
CA GLN A 124 -1.41 -26.01 14.14
C GLN A 124 -0.84 -27.35 14.58
N LYS A 125 -1.67 -28.41 14.53
CA LYS A 125 -1.26 -29.76 14.95
C LYS A 125 -0.08 -30.28 14.15
N SER A 126 -0.07 -30.04 12.84
CA SER A 126 1.03 -30.41 11.95
C SER A 126 2.31 -29.64 12.29
N LEU A 127 2.24 -28.33 12.46
CA LEU A 127 3.39 -27.50 12.86
C LEU A 127 3.96 -27.91 14.23
N ASP A 128 3.08 -28.17 15.21
CA ASP A 128 3.49 -28.48 16.59
C ASP A 128 4.05 -29.90 16.75
N LYS A 129 3.70 -30.83 15.86
CA LYS A 129 4.05 -32.27 15.98
C LYS A 129 4.69 -32.88 14.73
N GLY A 130 4.00 -32.83 13.57
CA GLY A 130 4.41 -33.56 12.38
C GLY A 130 5.62 -32.94 11.70
N LEU A 131 5.63 -31.65 11.49
CA LEU A 131 6.74 -30.90 10.88
C LEU A 131 7.83 -30.53 11.90
N LYS A 132 7.57 -30.66 13.20
CA LYS A 132 8.51 -30.28 14.25
C LYS A 132 9.76 -31.15 14.17
N GLY A 133 10.90 -30.51 14.00
CA GLY A 133 12.21 -31.19 13.91
C GLY A 133 12.60 -31.60 12.49
N LEU A 134 11.73 -31.44 11.50
CA LEU A 134 12.06 -31.60 10.09
C LEU A 134 12.79 -30.35 9.56
N ASP A 135 13.59 -30.53 8.52
CA ASP A 135 14.28 -29.44 7.81
C ASP A 135 13.43 -28.98 6.65
N CYS A 136 12.52 -28.03 6.91
CA CYS A 136 11.61 -27.50 5.90
C CYS A 136 11.23 -26.05 6.18
N MET A 137 10.79 -25.34 5.15
CA MET A 137 10.24 -24.01 5.27
C MET A 137 8.75 -24.02 4.92
N PHE A 138 7.90 -23.64 5.87
CA PHE A 138 6.44 -23.58 5.71
C PHE A 138 5.97 -22.13 5.64
N VAL A 139 5.51 -21.72 4.47
CA VAL A 139 5.07 -20.34 4.19
C VAL A 139 3.55 -20.31 4.00
N ILE A 140 2.86 -19.49 4.77
CA ILE A 140 1.47 -19.15 4.50
C ILE A 140 1.37 -17.75 3.89
N CYS A 141 0.48 -17.61 2.91
CA CYS A 141 0.27 -16.36 2.21
C CYS A 141 -1.22 -16.06 2.04
N GLY A 142 -1.59 -14.78 2.05
CA GLY A 142 -2.96 -14.38 1.78
C GLY A 142 -3.12 -12.90 1.44
N SER A 143 -4.14 -12.62 0.63
CA SER A 143 -4.49 -11.27 0.20
C SER A 143 -5.40 -10.53 1.17
N SER A 144 -6.13 -11.23 2.05
CA SER A 144 -6.91 -10.61 3.12
C SER A 144 -6.01 -10.32 4.31
N VAL A 145 -5.64 -9.04 4.46
CA VAL A 145 -4.75 -8.56 5.54
C VAL A 145 -5.38 -8.79 6.91
N SER A 146 -6.68 -8.53 7.02
CA SER A 146 -7.45 -8.69 8.24
C SER A 146 -7.49 -10.15 8.72
N VAL A 147 -7.73 -11.10 7.80
CA VAL A 147 -7.77 -12.53 8.12
C VAL A 147 -6.39 -13.03 8.52
N MET A 148 -5.36 -12.76 7.72
CA MET A 148 -3.99 -13.26 7.97
C MET A 148 -3.47 -12.80 9.33
N ARG A 149 -3.66 -11.53 9.67
CA ARG A 149 -3.21 -10.99 10.97
C ARG A 149 -4.05 -11.53 12.12
N ARG A 150 -5.37 -11.58 11.99
CA ARG A 150 -6.24 -12.15 13.02
C ARG A 150 -5.83 -13.59 13.36
N GLU A 151 -5.62 -14.44 12.35
CA GLU A 151 -5.30 -15.85 12.59
C GLU A 151 -3.89 -16.05 13.19
N THR A 152 -2.93 -15.16 12.92
CA THR A 152 -1.53 -15.31 13.37
C THR A 152 -1.12 -14.43 14.55
N GLU A 153 -1.87 -13.34 14.84
CA GLU A 153 -1.53 -12.36 15.88
C GLU A 153 -2.52 -12.35 17.07
N ASP A 154 -3.73 -12.88 16.92
CA ASP A 154 -4.71 -12.98 18.01
C ASP A 154 -4.40 -14.21 18.88
N ALA A 155 -4.16 -13.97 20.19
CA ALA A 155 -3.83 -15.01 21.17
C ALA A 155 -4.90 -16.10 21.33
N GLY A 156 -6.15 -15.83 20.94
CA GLY A 156 -7.24 -16.82 20.95
C GLY A 156 -7.26 -17.77 19.75
N LYS A 157 -6.37 -17.59 18.76
CA LYS A 157 -6.37 -18.35 17.52
C LYS A 157 -5.34 -19.46 17.49
N PRO A 158 -5.65 -20.62 16.82
CA PRO A 158 -4.74 -21.77 16.77
C PRO A 158 -3.37 -21.47 16.17
N LEU A 159 -3.29 -20.54 15.19
CA LEU A 159 -2.03 -20.22 14.52
C LEU A 159 -1.21 -19.14 15.26
N TYR A 160 -1.72 -18.60 16.35
CA TYR A 160 -0.99 -17.64 17.17
C TYR A 160 0.36 -18.20 17.66
N GLY A 161 1.43 -17.42 17.45
CA GLY A 161 2.78 -17.82 17.91
C GLY A 161 3.41 -18.99 17.14
N ARG A 162 2.86 -19.42 15.98
CA ARG A 162 3.43 -20.49 15.14
C ARG A 162 4.17 -19.95 13.92
N PHE A 163 4.04 -18.66 13.66
CA PHE A 163 4.75 -17.99 12.56
C PHE A 163 5.67 -16.92 13.14
N ASP A 164 6.91 -17.31 13.43
CA ASP A 164 7.92 -16.42 14.01
C ASP A 164 8.39 -15.36 13.02
N ASN A 165 8.40 -15.71 11.74
CA ASN A 165 8.78 -14.81 10.66
C ASN A 165 7.53 -14.28 9.98
N ARG A 166 7.44 -12.93 9.90
CA ARG A 166 6.28 -12.26 9.36
C ARG A 166 6.71 -11.14 8.41
N LYS A 167 6.12 -11.09 7.24
CA LYS A 167 6.46 -10.07 6.24
C LYS A 167 5.21 -9.51 5.59
N GLN A 168 4.95 -8.24 5.80
CA GLN A 168 3.97 -7.51 5.02
C GLN A 168 4.59 -7.10 3.69
N ILE A 169 3.95 -7.47 2.58
CA ILE A 169 4.31 -6.98 1.26
C ILE A 169 3.57 -5.65 1.05
N LYS A 170 4.36 -4.58 1.02
CA LYS A 170 3.86 -3.21 0.80
C LYS A 170 3.80 -2.88 -0.69
N PRO A 171 3.02 -1.86 -1.09
CA PRO A 171 3.15 -1.27 -2.41
C PRO A 171 4.61 -0.90 -2.70
N LEU A 172 4.98 -0.90 -3.97
CA LEU A 172 6.31 -0.48 -4.42
C LEU A 172 6.53 1.01 -4.18
N SER A 173 7.77 1.41 -3.96
CA SER A 173 8.14 2.81 -3.97
C SER A 173 8.03 3.41 -5.37
N ILE A 174 7.98 4.73 -5.46
CA ILE A 174 7.95 5.44 -6.73
C ILE A 174 9.19 5.11 -7.59
N GLU A 175 10.35 4.96 -6.96
CA GLU A 175 11.61 4.59 -7.62
C GLU A 175 11.50 3.22 -8.29
N ALA A 176 10.97 2.21 -7.58
CA ALA A 176 10.77 0.88 -8.12
C ALA A 176 9.68 0.83 -9.21
N CYS A 177 8.61 1.63 -9.07
CA CYS A 177 7.55 1.69 -10.09
C CYS A 177 8.04 2.22 -11.43
N ARG A 178 9.11 3.04 -11.45
CA ARG A 178 9.70 3.54 -12.68
C ARG A 178 10.20 2.44 -13.61
N GLU A 179 10.66 1.32 -13.07
CA GLU A 179 11.15 0.19 -13.87
C GLU A 179 10.07 -0.44 -14.76
N PHE A 180 8.76 -0.22 -14.46
CA PHE A 180 7.66 -0.68 -15.31
C PHE A 180 7.46 0.17 -16.58
N HIS A 181 7.99 1.39 -16.60
CA HIS A 181 7.76 2.34 -17.70
C HIS A 181 8.99 3.21 -17.96
N PRO A 182 10.09 2.57 -18.41
CA PRO A 182 11.36 3.25 -18.63
C PRO A 182 11.33 4.35 -19.72
N ASN A 183 10.36 4.28 -20.65
CA ASN A 183 10.17 5.25 -21.73
C ASN A 183 9.15 6.37 -21.40
N MET A 184 8.55 6.34 -20.20
CA MET A 184 7.60 7.37 -19.77
C MET A 184 8.36 8.57 -19.21
N ASP A 185 7.91 9.78 -19.52
CA ASP A 185 8.47 11.00 -18.93
C ASP A 185 8.19 11.10 -17.42
N TYR A 186 9.00 11.89 -16.71
CA TYR A 186 8.91 12.02 -15.25
C TYR A 186 7.57 12.56 -14.76
N GLU A 187 7.00 13.56 -15.46
CA GLU A 187 5.73 14.16 -15.06
C GLU A 187 4.60 13.13 -15.19
N THR A 188 4.53 12.44 -16.31
CA THR A 188 3.54 11.40 -16.58
C THR A 188 3.66 10.26 -15.57
N SER A 189 4.88 9.77 -15.32
CA SER A 189 5.15 8.70 -14.36
C SER A 189 4.74 9.11 -12.92
N LEU A 190 5.08 10.34 -12.51
CA LEU A 190 4.70 10.87 -11.19
C LEU A 190 3.18 11.04 -11.05
N ARG A 191 2.51 11.58 -12.08
CA ARG A 191 1.05 11.66 -12.13
C ARG A 191 0.41 10.30 -12.01
N TRP A 192 0.95 9.31 -12.73
CA TRP A 192 0.45 7.94 -12.70
C TRP A 192 0.59 7.32 -11.32
N TYR A 193 1.76 7.46 -10.69
CA TYR A 193 1.97 6.99 -9.32
C TYR A 193 1.01 7.67 -8.33
N CYS A 194 0.80 8.97 -8.42
CA CYS A 194 -0.18 9.69 -7.59
C CYS A 194 -1.64 9.27 -7.87
N THR A 195 -1.91 8.62 -9.01
CA THR A 195 -3.24 8.12 -9.39
C THR A 195 -3.47 6.69 -8.90
N VAL A 196 -2.51 5.80 -9.07
CA VAL A 196 -2.69 4.34 -8.83
C VAL A 196 -1.85 3.78 -7.68
N GLY A 197 -0.92 4.57 -7.14
CA GLY A 197 0.01 4.12 -6.10
C GLY A 197 1.02 3.11 -6.61
N GLY A 198 1.67 2.40 -5.68
CA GLY A 198 2.73 1.43 -5.97
C GLY A 198 2.26 -0.02 -6.14
N ILE A 199 1.02 -0.27 -6.56
CA ILE A 199 0.53 -1.63 -6.83
C ILE A 199 1.00 -2.08 -8.22
N PRO A 200 1.87 -3.11 -8.34
CA PRO A 200 2.48 -3.53 -9.61
C PRO A 200 1.48 -3.73 -10.74
N TYR A 201 0.34 -4.33 -10.46
CA TYR A 201 -0.71 -4.61 -11.44
C TYR A 201 -1.14 -3.36 -12.22
N TYR A 202 -1.19 -2.19 -11.58
CA TYR A 202 -1.63 -0.95 -12.22
C TYR A 202 -0.53 -0.27 -13.05
N HIS A 203 0.69 -0.76 -12.98
CA HIS A 203 1.82 -0.30 -13.80
C HIS A 203 2.06 -1.16 -15.05
N LEU A 204 1.40 -2.32 -15.15
CA LEU A 204 1.53 -3.19 -16.33
C LEU A 204 0.90 -2.53 -17.56
N ASN A 205 1.60 -2.62 -18.71
CA ASN A 205 1.13 -2.12 -20.01
C ASN A 205 0.81 -0.62 -20.02
N THR A 206 1.63 0.18 -19.32
CA THR A 206 1.49 1.65 -19.26
C THR A 206 2.63 2.39 -19.94
N ASP A 207 3.75 1.73 -20.21
CA ASP A 207 4.94 2.35 -20.79
C ASP A 207 4.67 2.97 -22.18
N GLY A 208 5.32 4.10 -22.45
CA GLY A 208 5.20 4.83 -23.71
C GLY A 208 3.88 5.58 -23.93
N LYS A 209 2.99 5.62 -22.94
CA LYS A 209 1.71 6.34 -23.01
C LYS A 209 1.78 7.65 -22.23
N ASP A 210 1.08 8.67 -22.72
CA ASP A 210 0.88 9.90 -21.95
C ASP A 210 -0.21 9.74 -20.89
N TYR A 211 -0.22 10.63 -19.89
CA TYR A 211 -1.14 10.54 -18.76
C TYR A 211 -2.61 10.57 -19.16
N ARG A 212 -2.99 11.39 -20.17
CA ARG A 212 -4.37 11.48 -20.65
C ARG A 212 -4.82 10.15 -21.26
N GLN A 213 -3.99 9.58 -22.13
CA GLN A 213 -4.26 8.26 -22.73
C GLN A 213 -4.48 7.19 -21.65
N LEU A 214 -3.65 7.17 -20.60
CA LEU A 214 -3.80 6.25 -19.49
C LEU A 214 -5.15 6.39 -18.78
N ILE A 215 -5.58 7.62 -18.49
CA ILE A 215 -6.88 7.87 -17.86
C ILE A 215 -8.04 7.45 -18.77
N GLU A 216 -7.99 7.84 -20.05
CA GLU A 216 -9.04 7.52 -21.02
C GLU A 216 -9.16 6.00 -21.23
N GLU A 217 -8.05 5.25 -21.34
CA GLU A 217 -8.04 3.81 -21.54
C GLU A 217 -8.40 3.01 -20.27
N LYS A 218 -7.88 3.42 -19.11
CA LYS A 218 -7.99 2.62 -17.89
C LYS A 218 -9.25 2.94 -17.07
N PHE A 219 -9.77 4.17 -17.14
CA PHE A 219 -10.88 4.59 -16.31
C PHE A 219 -12.14 5.00 -17.11
N PHE A 220 -12.00 5.51 -18.34
CA PHE A 220 -13.14 5.97 -19.13
C PHE A 220 -13.59 4.97 -20.19
N ASP A 221 -12.82 3.91 -20.43
CA ASP A 221 -13.20 2.86 -21.34
C ASP A 221 -14.37 2.04 -20.79
N ASP A 222 -15.38 1.75 -21.63
CA ASP A 222 -16.58 1.01 -21.23
C ASP A 222 -16.28 -0.42 -20.79
N ASP A 223 -15.28 -1.04 -21.43
CA ASP A 223 -14.84 -2.39 -21.14
C ASP A 223 -13.81 -2.44 -19.99
N SER A 224 -13.46 -1.30 -19.40
CA SER A 224 -12.47 -1.27 -18.33
C SER A 224 -13.04 -1.77 -17.00
N SER A 225 -12.46 -2.85 -16.49
CA SER A 225 -12.78 -3.37 -15.14
C SER A 225 -12.36 -2.43 -14.00
N TRP A 226 -11.51 -1.42 -14.28
CA TRP A 226 -10.97 -0.53 -13.24
C TRP A 226 -12.01 0.39 -12.62
N ARG A 227 -13.12 0.67 -13.32
CA ARG A 227 -14.21 1.48 -12.79
C ARG A 227 -14.82 0.90 -11.51
N SER A 228 -14.99 -0.43 -11.46
CA SER A 228 -15.59 -1.14 -10.32
C SER A 228 -14.56 -1.76 -9.36
N ASP A 229 -13.29 -1.73 -9.75
CA ASP A 229 -12.23 -2.48 -9.06
C ASP A 229 -11.99 -1.99 -7.63
N ALA A 230 -12.02 -0.67 -7.39
CA ALA A 230 -11.85 -0.11 -6.06
C ALA A 230 -12.92 -0.60 -5.06
N ALA A 231 -14.18 -0.62 -5.47
CA ALA A 231 -15.27 -1.15 -4.65
C ALA A 231 -15.14 -2.66 -4.45
N SER A 232 -14.76 -3.39 -5.50
CA SER A 232 -14.54 -4.84 -5.44
C SER A 232 -13.42 -5.23 -4.48
N ILE A 233 -12.30 -4.47 -4.45
CA ILE A 233 -11.20 -4.68 -3.51
C ILE A 233 -11.67 -4.52 -2.07
N ILE A 234 -12.44 -3.46 -1.76
CA ILE A 234 -12.97 -3.21 -0.43
C ILE A 234 -13.94 -4.32 -0.01
N LEU A 235 -14.88 -4.70 -0.88
CA LEU A 235 -15.85 -5.76 -0.59
C LEU A 235 -15.17 -7.11 -0.33
N GLN A 236 -14.13 -7.44 -1.10
CA GLN A 236 -13.38 -8.70 -0.91
C GLN A 236 -12.57 -8.72 0.38
N GLU A 237 -12.03 -7.57 0.83
CA GLU A 237 -11.29 -7.48 2.10
C GLU A 237 -12.22 -7.63 3.32
N PHE A 238 -13.49 -7.23 3.20
CA PHE A 238 -14.44 -7.17 4.30
C PHE A 238 -15.71 -8.06 4.07
N ASP A 239 -15.52 -9.23 3.46
CA ASP A 239 -16.54 -10.29 3.31
C ASP A 239 -17.89 -9.78 2.73
N GLY A 240 -17.82 -8.86 1.76
CA GLY A 240 -18.98 -8.29 1.08
C GLY A 240 -19.74 -7.22 1.88
N ASN A 241 -19.26 -6.80 3.04
CA ASN A 241 -19.91 -5.78 3.85
C ASN A 241 -19.83 -4.40 3.18
N ARG A 242 -20.99 -3.89 2.74
CA ARG A 242 -21.14 -2.63 2.02
C ARG A 242 -20.95 -1.37 2.86
N ASP A 243 -20.99 -1.48 4.19
CA ASP A 243 -20.76 -0.33 5.07
C ASP A 243 -19.35 0.24 4.87
N TYR A 244 -18.36 -0.61 4.57
CA TYR A 244 -16.99 -0.19 4.27
C TYR A 244 -16.90 0.65 3.00
N THR A 245 -17.57 0.26 1.93
CA THR A 245 -17.65 1.05 0.69
C THR A 245 -18.41 2.36 0.92
N GLY A 246 -19.46 2.32 1.73
CA GLY A 246 -20.22 3.49 2.17
C GLY A 246 -19.38 4.50 2.93
N ALA A 247 -18.55 4.04 3.88
CA ALA A 247 -17.65 4.90 4.65
C ALA A 247 -16.59 5.57 3.76
N VAL A 248 -15.98 4.80 2.84
CA VAL A 248 -15.04 5.36 1.86
C VAL A 248 -15.73 6.41 0.97
N LYS A 249 -16.96 6.15 0.54
CA LYS A 249 -17.75 7.14 -0.21
C LYS A 249 -18.05 8.39 0.61
N CYS A 250 -18.42 8.27 1.88
CA CYS A 250 -18.62 9.42 2.76
C CYS A 250 -17.35 10.29 2.83
N ILE A 251 -16.18 9.66 2.99
CA ILE A 251 -14.90 10.38 3.06
C ILE A 251 -14.59 11.06 1.73
N ALA A 252 -14.79 10.39 0.60
CA ALA A 252 -14.62 10.97 -0.74
C ALA A 252 -15.53 12.18 -0.98
N ASP A 253 -16.74 12.16 -0.43
CA ASP A 253 -17.69 13.27 -0.50
C ASP A 253 -17.40 14.40 0.51
N GLY A 254 -16.25 14.37 1.20
CA GLY A 254 -15.83 15.39 2.15
C GLY A 254 -16.35 15.23 3.58
N THR A 255 -17.06 14.13 3.90
CA THR A 255 -17.48 13.80 5.28
C THR A 255 -16.33 13.12 6.00
N VAL A 256 -15.47 13.90 6.66
CA VAL A 256 -14.17 13.41 7.16
C VAL A 256 -14.11 13.14 8.67
N ARG A 257 -15.18 13.48 9.43
CA ARG A 257 -15.23 13.26 10.87
C ARG A 257 -16.01 12.01 11.21
N GLN A 258 -15.50 11.21 12.15
CA GLN A 258 -16.15 9.97 12.58
C GLN A 258 -17.63 10.13 12.94
N SER A 259 -17.99 11.20 13.68
CA SER A 259 -19.38 11.45 14.08
C SER A 259 -20.30 11.71 12.88
N GLU A 260 -19.82 12.47 11.89
CA GLU A 260 -20.58 12.80 10.69
C GLU A 260 -20.71 11.59 9.76
N ILE A 261 -19.64 10.74 9.68
CA ILE A 261 -19.69 9.47 8.94
C ILE A 261 -20.72 8.51 9.57
N ALA A 262 -20.70 8.39 10.91
CA ALA A 262 -21.66 7.55 11.64
C ALA A 262 -23.12 7.99 11.39
N ASP A 263 -23.37 9.29 11.45
CA ASP A 263 -24.69 9.87 11.21
C ASP A 263 -25.15 9.60 9.77
N ARG A 264 -24.26 9.77 8.78
CA ARG A 264 -24.54 9.53 7.35
C ARG A 264 -24.79 8.07 7.02
N LEU A 265 -24.10 7.15 7.70
CA LEU A 265 -24.29 5.71 7.54
C LEU A 265 -25.41 5.14 8.45
N MET A 266 -26.07 5.97 9.26
CA MET A 266 -27.12 5.58 10.21
C MET A 266 -26.65 4.46 11.15
N MET A 267 -25.40 4.53 11.63
CA MET A 267 -24.82 3.54 12.54
C MET A 267 -24.39 4.17 13.87
N ASP A 268 -24.28 3.34 14.92
CA ASP A 268 -23.74 3.83 16.18
C ASP A 268 -22.24 4.21 16.09
N ARG A 269 -21.80 5.13 16.93
CA ARG A 269 -20.43 5.66 16.90
C ARG A 269 -19.36 4.63 17.19
N ALA A 270 -19.67 3.59 17.99
CA ALA A 270 -18.71 2.54 18.29
C ALA A 270 -18.54 1.58 17.11
N ALA A 271 -19.64 1.24 16.40
CA ALA A 271 -19.58 0.47 15.16
C ALA A 271 -18.80 1.24 14.07
N CYS A 272 -19.10 2.53 13.89
CA CYS A 272 -18.38 3.37 12.94
C CYS A 272 -16.88 3.46 13.27
N LYS A 273 -16.53 3.59 14.57
CA LYS A 273 -15.11 3.59 14.97
C LYS A 273 -14.42 2.29 14.56
N ARG A 274 -15.02 1.13 14.87
CA ARG A 274 -14.45 -0.19 14.49
C ARG A 274 -14.28 -0.32 12.99
N LEU A 275 -15.27 0.14 12.22
CA LEU A 275 -15.22 0.15 10.77
C LEU A 275 -14.06 0.99 10.24
N LEU A 276 -13.89 2.21 10.75
CA LEU A 276 -12.79 3.11 10.36
C LEU A 276 -11.43 2.57 10.81
N ASP A 277 -11.33 2.01 12.02
CA ASP A 277 -10.12 1.35 12.52
C ASP A 277 -9.72 0.17 11.62
N ASN A 278 -10.68 -0.61 11.10
CA ASN A 278 -10.41 -1.69 10.16
C ASN A 278 -9.93 -1.17 8.78
N LEU A 279 -10.56 -0.12 8.26
CA LEU A 279 -10.11 0.53 7.01
C LEU A 279 -8.71 1.12 7.13
N GLU A 280 -8.39 1.71 8.28
CA GLU A 280 -7.05 2.23 8.59
C GLU A 280 -6.03 1.09 8.70
N PHE A 281 -6.41 0.01 9.36
CA PHE A 281 -5.58 -1.18 9.55
C PHE A 281 -5.13 -1.82 8.23
N VAL A 282 -6.02 -1.89 7.24
CA VAL A 282 -5.69 -2.42 5.91
C VAL A 282 -5.08 -1.37 4.98
N GLY A 283 -4.94 -0.12 5.44
CA GLY A 283 -4.30 0.95 4.70
C GLY A 283 -5.15 1.57 3.59
N ILE A 284 -6.48 1.45 3.65
CA ILE A 284 -7.40 2.10 2.71
C ILE A 284 -7.63 3.56 3.11
N VAL A 285 -7.81 3.81 4.40
CA VAL A 285 -7.91 5.16 4.95
C VAL A 285 -6.77 5.44 5.91
N GLU A 286 -6.57 6.69 6.24
CA GLU A 286 -5.68 7.14 7.30
C GLU A 286 -6.42 8.11 8.21
N ARG A 287 -6.05 8.08 9.49
CA ARG A 287 -6.51 9.02 10.47
C ARG A 287 -5.46 10.12 10.64
N ARG A 288 -5.83 11.38 10.43
CA ARG A 288 -4.95 12.54 10.52
C ARG A 288 -5.33 13.44 11.68
N THR A 289 -4.31 13.86 12.44
CA THR A 289 -4.41 14.89 13.45
C THR A 289 -3.37 15.97 13.14
N PRO A 290 -3.70 17.27 13.35
CA PRO A 290 -2.71 18.32 13.12
C PRO A 290 -1.54 18.17 14.08
N MET A 291 -0.32 18.33 13.56
CA MET A 291 0.90 18.37 14.37
C MET A 291 0.90 19.58 15.31
N GLY A 292 1.54 19.45 16.48
CA GLY A 292 1.64 20.51 17.50
C GLY A 292 0.52 20.49 18.55
N ASN A 293 0.45 21.51 19.39
CA ASN A 293 -0.40 21.55 20.60
C ASN A 293 -1.89 21.87 20.33
N SER A 294 -2.43 21.53 19.18
CA SER A 294 -3.82 21.80 18.88
C SER A 294 -4.74 20.64 19.30
N PRO A 295 -5.76 20.85 20.14
CA PRO A 295 -6.69 19.80 20.59
C PRO A 295 -7.73 19.45 19.52
N LYS A 296 -7.38 19.53 18.24
CA LYS A 296 -8.31 19.26 17.15
C LYS A 296 -8.65 17.78 17.04
N LYS A 297 -9.93 17.50 16.79
CA LYS A 297 -10.41 16.15 16.55
C LYS A 297 -9.80 15.60 15.26
N PRO A 298 -9.47 14.30 15.21
CA PRO A 298 -8.92 13.68 14.02
C PRO A 298 -9.92 13.73 12.87
N VAL A 299 -9.38 13.78 11.65
CA VAL A 299 -10.11 13.63 10.39
C VAL A 299 -9.62 12.39 9.65
N TYR A 300 -10.47 11.80 8.81
CA TYR A 300 -10.13 10.65 7.99
C TYR A 300 -9.96 11.07 6.54
N SER A 301 -9.00 10.47 5.86
CA SER A 301 -8.81 10.63 4.42
C SER A 301 -8.54 9.28 3.78
N ILE A 302 -8.83 9.13 2.48
CA ILE A 302 -8.49 7.91 1.75
C ILE A 302 -6.98 7.92 1.53
N LYS A 303 -6.29 6.88 2.04
CA LYS A 303 -4.83 6.77 1.95
C LYS A 303 -4.38 6.26 0.58
N ASP A 304 -5.06 5.25 0.07
CA ASP A 304 -4.70 4.58 -1.17
C ASP A 304 -4.98 5.45 -2.40
N PRO A 305 -3.98 5.73 -3.27
CA PRO A 305 -4.17 6.61 -4.43
C PRO A 305 -5.21 6.09 -5.42
N PHE A 306 -5.20 4.78 -5.74
CA PHE A 306 -6.15 4.19 -6.68
C PHE A 306 -7.59 4.26 -6.17
N ILE A 307 -7.81 3.92 -4.90
CA ILE A 307 -9.14 4.01 -4.27
C ILE A 307 -9.57 5.48 -4.20
N SER A 308 -8.65 6.38 -3.82
CA SER A 308 -8.93 7.82 -3.77
C SER A 308 -9.35 8.37 -5.12
N PHE A 309 -8.60 8.07 -6.19
CA PHE A 309 -8.93 8.49 -7.54
C PHE A 309 -10.28 7.90 -8.01
N SER A 310 -10.48 6.61 -7.76
CA SER A 310 -11.71 5.92 -8.16
C SER A 310 -12.96 6.50 -7.48
N TYR A 311 -12.89 6.87 -6.21
CA TYR A 311 -14.04 7.43 -5.51
C TYR A 311 -14.22 8.93 -5.76
N ASN A 312 -13.14 9.73 -5.71
CA ASN A 312 -13.22 11.18 -5.86
C ASN A 312 -13.51 11.60 -7.31
N ILE A 313 -12.91 10.93 -8.30
CA ILE A 313 -13.02 11.30 -9.70
C ILE A 313 -14.02 10.41 -10.44
N ILE A 314 -13.83 9.11 -10.43
CA ILE A 314 -14.63 8.21 -11.28
C ILE A 314 -16.05 8.04 -10.73
N SER A 315 -16.20 7.60 -9.49
CA SER A 315 -17.51 7.34 -8.87
C SER A 315 -18.40 8.59 -8.82
N ASN A 316 -17.82 9.77 -8.57
CA ASN A 316 -18.56 11.03 -8.52
C ASN A 316 -19.03 11.50 -9.89
N ASN A 317 -18.37 11.04 -10.97
CA ASN A 317 -18.67 11.47 -12.35
C ASN A 317 -19.12 10.30 -13.24
N ILE A 318 -19.50 9.17 -12.65
CA ILE A 318 -19.80 7.92 -13.37
C ILE A 318 -20.86 8.11 -14.47
N ARG A 319 -21.91 8.86 -14.21
CA ARG A 319 -22.97 9.14 -15.20
C ARG A 319 -22.46 9.87 -16.45
N MET A 320 -21.50 10.81 -16.26
CA MET A 320 -20.89 11.53 -17.37
C MET A 320 -20.00 10.61 -18.21
N ILE A 321 -19.24 9.75 -17.52
CA ILE A 321 -18.33 8.78 -18.13
C ILE A 321 -19.11 7.74 -18.95
N GLU A 322 -20.27 7.27 -18.46
CA GLU A 322 -21.10 6.25 -19.09
C GLU A 322 -22.07 6.76 -20.17
N ASN A 323 -22.36 8.07 -20.21
CA ASN A 323 -23.35 8.63 -21.15
C ASN A 323 -22.88 8.77 -22.60
N GLY A 324 -21.80 8.09 -23.02
CA GLY A 324 -21.31 8.06 -24.39
C GLY A 324 -20.67 9.37 -24.88
N SER A 325 -20.34 10.29 -23.99
CA SER A 325 -19.55 11.48 -24.31
C SER A 325 -18.14 11.06 -24.76
N SER A 326 -17.54 11.88 -25.63
CA SER A 326 -16.13 11.67 -26.00
C SER A 326 -15.26 11.60 -24.74
N LYS A 327 -14.47 10.53 -24.57
CA LYS A 327 -13.53 10.34 -23.45
C LYS A 327 -12.65 11.60 -23.26
N SER A 328 -12.23 12.17 -24.39
CA SER A 328 -11.45 13.40 -24.45
C SER A 328 -12.19 14.61 -23.86
N ALA A 329 -13.48 14.77 -24.16
CA ALA A 329 -14.29 15.85 -23.60
C ALA A 329 -14.54 15.67 -22.10
N VAL A 330 -14.74 14.44 -21.65
CA VAL A 330 -14.86 14.09 -20.23
C VAL A 330 -13.56 14.42 -19.48
N TYR A 331 -12.40 14.05 -20.04
CA TYR A 331 -11.11 14.38 -19.45
C TYR A 331 -10.90 15.90 -19.33
N ASP A 332 -11.20 16.65 -20.40
CA ASP A 332 -11.05 18.11 -20.39
C ASP A 332 -11.96 18.79 -19.35
N PHE A 333 -13.15 18.25 -19.14
CA PHE A 333 -14.05 18.71 -18.08
C PHE A 333 -13.50 18.41 -16.67
N LEU A 334 -12.97 17.19 -16.44
CA LEU A 334 -12.49 16.74 -15.13
C LEU A 334 -11.05 17.16 -14.81
N LYS A 335 -10.35 17.80 -15.74
CA LYS A 335 -8.90 18.07 -15.64
C LYS A 335 -8.48 18.82 -14.37
N ASN A 336 -9.29 19.74 -13.88
CA ASN A 336 -8.97 20.49 -12.65
C ASN A 336 -9.13 19.61 -11.42
N ASP A 337 -10.17 18.78 -11.36
CA ASP A 337 -10.41 17.85 -10.25
C ASP A 337 -9.32 16.78 -10.22
N VAL A 338 -8.93 16.25 -11.39
CA VAL A 338 -7.80 15.32 -11.53
C VAL A 338 -6.50 15.95 -11.03
N ASN A 339 -6.20 17.21 -11.41
CA ASN A 339 -5.00 17.90 -10.95
C ASN A 339 -5.02 18.14 -9.42
N SER A 340 -6.16 18.50 -8.87
CA SER A 340 -6.33 18.67 -7.42
C SER A 340 -6.10 17.36 -6.68
N GLN A 341 -6.67 16.26 -7.18
CA GLN A 341 -6.47 14.92 -6.63
C GLN A 341 -4.99 14.50 -6.68
N ILE A 342 -4.29 14.75 -7.78
CA ILE A 342 -2.85 14.48 -7.91
C ILE A 342 -2.06 15.28 -6.89
N GLY A 343 -2.38 16.58 -6.72
CA GLY A 343 -1.72 17.43 -5.71
C GLY A 343 -1.82 16.85 -4.30
N GLN A 344 -3.02 16.42 -3.89
CA GLN A 344 -3.24 15.80 -2.58
C GLN A 344 -2.44 14.49 -2.40
N MET A 345 -2.35 13.65 -3.45
CA MET A 345 -1.57 12.41 -3.39
C MET A 345 -0.06 12.70 -3.43
N PHE A 346 0.36 13.77 -4.09
CA PHE A 346 1.74 14.22 -4.10
C PHE A 346 2.23 14.65 -2.70
N GLU A 347 1.40 15.38 -1.93
CA GLU A 347 1.72 15.69 -0.52
C GLU A 347 1.99 14.42 0.30
N LYS A 348 1.16 13.38 0.13
CA LYS A 348 1.35 12.08 0.80
C LYS A 348 2.64 11.40 0.35
N LEU A 349 2.89 11.37 -0.96
CA LEU A 349 4.12 10.83 -1.53
C LEU A 349 5.36 11.52 -0.95
N CYS A 350 5.38 12.85 -0.89
CA CYS A 350 6.48 13.61 -0.31
C CYS A 350 6.74 13.23 1.16
N GLY A 351 5.66 13.06 1.94
CA GLY A 351 5.77 12.60 3.31
C GLY A 351 6.31 11.17 3.43
N GLU A 352 5.80 10.22 2.65
CA GLU A 352 6.27 8.83 2.63
C GLU A 352 7.73 8.72 2.15
N TRP A 353 8.14 9.58 1.21
CA TRP A 353 9.52 9.68 0.77
C TRP A 353 10.45 10.14 1.90
N LEU A 354 10.06 11.12 2.71
CA LEU A 354 10.82 11.51 3.91
C LEU A 354 10.99 10.34 4.88
N ASP A 355 9.93 9.58 5.15
CA ASP A 355 9.99 8.39 6.02
C ASP A 355 10.98 7.33 5.50
N SER A 356 11.18 7.26 4.17
CA SER A 356 12.09 6.31 3.54
C SER A 356 13.56 6.74 3.54
N LYS A 357 13.83 8.05 3.65
CA LYS A 357 15.18 8.62 3.50
C LYS A 357 15.79 9.11 4.81
N TYR A 358 14.97 9.43 5.81
CA TYR A 358 15.42 10.01 7.06
C TYR A 358 14.86 9.27 8.27
N THR A 359 15.50 9.43 9.43
CA THR A 359 14.96 8.93 10.69
C THR A 359 13.85 9.87 11.19
N VAL A 360 12.63 9.59 10.78
CA VAL A 360 11.45 10.37 11.15
C VAL A 360 10.88 9.85 12.46
N ILE A 361 10.83 10.71 13.50
CA ILE A 361 10.26 10.39 14.80
C ILE A 361 8.74 10.55 14.76
N GLU A 362 8.28 11.65 14.17
CA GLU A 362 6.87 12.01 14.08
C GLU A 362 6.66 12.82 12.80
N ARG A 363 5.60 12.55 12.05
CA ARG A 363 5.24 13.29 10.85
C ARG A 363 3.73 13.45 10.72
N GLY A 364 3.32 14.58 10.19
CA GLY A 364 1.93 14.89 9.89
C GLY A 364 1.81 16.16 9.07
N GLN A 365 0.64 16.71 9.09
CA GLN A 365 0.30 18.02 8.52
C GLN A 365 -0.07 18.96 9.67
N TRP A 366 -0.05 20.25 9.43
CA TRP A 366 -0.60 21.21 10.35
C TRP A 366 -1.71 22.00 9.65
N TRP A 367 -2.82 22.23 10.36
CA TRP A 367 -3.87 23.13 9.89
C TRP A 367 -4.47 23.89 11.08
N GLY A 368 -4.83 25.13 10.81
CA GLY A 368 -5.35 26.03 11.81
C GLY A 368 -6.13 27.17 11.19
N ARG A 369 -6.62 28.05 12.04
CA ARG A 369 -7.29 29.28 11.62
C ARG A 369 -6.56 30.49 12.22
N PHE A 370 -6.29 31.48 11.38
CA PHE A 370 -5.67 32.72 11.75
C PHE A 370 -6.37 33.88 11.04
N ASP A 371 -6.81 34.90 11.79
CA ASP A 371 -7.55 36.04 11.28
C ASP A 371 -8.67 35.64 10.28
N ASP A 372 -9.51 34.68 10.71
CA ASP A 372 -10.62 34.10 9.92
C ASP A 372 -10.22 33.39 8.62
N THR A 373 -8.93 33.20 8.36
CA THR A 373 -8.41 32.46 7.23
C THR A 373 -7.93 31.08 7.66
N ASP A 374 -8.32 30.04 6.93
CA ASP A 374 -7.77 28.71 7.12
C ASP A 374 -6.34 28.67 6.59
N VAL A 375 -5.42 28.15 7.40
CA VAL A 375 -4.00 28.04 7.11
C VAL A 375 -3.59 26.59 7.31
N ASP A 376 -2.85 26.05 6.36
CA ASP A 376 -2.33 24.68 6.39
C ASP A 376 -0.84 24.63 6.05
N ILE A 377 -0.18 23.54 6.45
CA ILE A 377 1.21 23.18 6.10
C ILE A 377 1.18 21.73 5.70
N ASP A 378 1.64 21.44 4.50
CA ASP A 378 1.52 20.12 3.87
C ASP A 378 2.33 19.05 4.59
N VAL A 379 3.51 19.39 5.07
CA VAL A 379 4.40 18.46 5.78
C VAL A 379 5.01 19.13 7.00
N VAL A 380 4.82 18.51 8.17
CA VAL A 380 5.55 18.81 9.39
C VAL A 380 6.15 17.52 9.92
N ALA A 381 7.47 17.49 10.13
CA ALA A 381 8.14 16.28 10.61
C ALA A 381 9.18 16.61 11.69
N LYS A 382 9.29 15.75 12.70
CA LYS A 382 10.45 15.72 13.62
C LYS A 382 11.39 14.65 13.12
N ILE A 383 12.59 15.05 12.73
CA ILE A 383 13.64 14.18 12.22
C ILE A 383 14.82 14.16 13.18
N SER A 384 15.51 13.03 13.26
CA SER A 384 16.68 12.83 14.10
C SER A 384 17.89 12.43 13.28
N ASP A 385 19.08 12.90 13.66
CA ASP A 385 20.36 12.40 13.15
C ASP A 385 20.87 11.20 13.97
N GLU A 386 22.06 10.73 13.62
CA GLU A 386 22.76 9.64 14.33
C GLU A 386 23.16 10.00 15.78
N HIS A 387 23.29 11.30 16.08
CA HIS A 387 23.59 11.84 17.43
C HIS A 387 22.31 12.14 18.24
N ARG A 388 21.11 11.79 17.72
CA ARG A 388 19.82 12.07 18.31
C ARG A 388 19.46 13.56 18.43
N LEU A 389 20.09 14.41 17.62
CA LEU A 389 19.68 15.80 17.50
C LEU A 389 18.34 15.83 16.75
N ILE A 390 17.33 16.43 17.34
CA ILE A 390 15.98 16.53 16.77
C ILE A 390 15.81 17.92 16.15
N ARG A 391 15.36 17.96 14.89
CA ARG A 391 14.97 19.20 14.20
C ARG A 391 13.54 19.06 13.68
N THR A 392 12.85 20.20 13.60
CA THR A 392 11.51 20.29 13.01
C THR A 392 11.63 20.70 11.55
N LEU A 393 11.17 19.83 10.66
CA LEU A 393 11.05 20.09 9.22
C LEU A 393 9.65 20.61 8.95
N VAL A 394 9.55 21.72 8.21
CA VAL A 394 8.29 22.34 7.80
C VAL A 394 8.31 22.47 6.28
N GLY A 395 7.33 21.88 5.60
CA GLY A 395 7.36 21.69 4.16
C GLY A 395 6.10 22.06 3.42
N GLU A 396 6.30 22.53 2.18
CA GLU A 396 5.26 22.80 1.19
C GLU A 396 5.47 21.90 -0.03
N CYS A 397 4.39 21.34 -0.57
CA CYS A 397 4.41 20.44 -1.71
C CYS A 397 3.69 21.06 -2.89
N LYS A 398 4.37 21.19 -4.03
CA LYS A 398 3.79 21.79 -5.24
C LYS A 398 3.86 20.86 -6.43
N PHE A 399 2.70 20.35 -6.83
CA PHE A 399 2.52 19.68 -8.11
C PHE A 399 2.11 20.72 -9.16
N SER A 400 3.05 21.53 -9.63
CA SER A 400 2.81 22.61 -10.58
C SER A 400 3.40 22.28 -11.96
N ARG A 401 2.87 22.95 -13.00
CA ARG A 401 3.39 22.85 -14.38
C ARG A 401 4.59 23.77 -14.65
N LYS A 402 5.00 24.53 -13.65
CA LYS A 402 6.12 25.47 -13.74
C LYS A 402 7.04 25.24 -12.55
N PRO A 403 8.32 25.54 -12.68
CA PRO A 403 9.22 25.57 -11.55
C PRO A 403 8.69 26.42 -10.40
N VAL A 404 8.97 26.01 -9.18
CA VAL A 404 8.53 26.69 -7.96
C VAL A 404 9.52 27.79 -7.59
N GLY A 405 9.01 29.00 -7.35
CA GLY A 405 9.80 30.17 -6.98
C GLY A 405 9.53 30.67 -5.57
N PHE A 406 10.09 31.84 -5.23
CA PHE A 406 10.05 32.47 -3.90
C PHE A 406 8.67 32.63 -3.29
N THR A 407 7.60 32.76 -4.09
CA THR A 407 6.23 32.90 -3.56
C THR A 407 5.84 31.74 -2.68
N ALA A 408 6.19 30.50 -3.06
CA ALA A 408 5.91 29.32 -2.26
C ALA A 408 6.70 29.31 -0.95
N TYR A 409 7.98 29.64 -1.01
CA TYR A 409 8.84 29.75 0.17
C TYR A 409 8.33 30.80 1.17
N ASN A 410 8.03 32.00 0.71
CA ASN A 410 7.55 33.10 1.55
C ASN A 410 6.18 32.75 2.20
N THR A 411 5.32 32.07 1.46
CA THR A 411 4.04 31.56 1.97
C THR A 411 4.29 30.54 3.10
N LEU A 412 5.19 29.58 2.88
CA LEU A 412 5.53 28.58 3.89
C LEU A 412 6.12 29.21 5.17
N VAL A 413 7.03 30.17 5.03
CA VAL A 413 7.61 30.90 6.18
C VAL A 413 6.53 31.67 6.96
N SER A 414 5.58 32.31 6.26
CA SER A 414 4.45 32.99 6.90
C SER A 414 3.55 32.01 7.67
N ARG A 415 3.21 30.87 7.05
CA ARG A 415 2.39 29.83 7.67
C ARG A 415 3.08 29.18 8.87
N ALA A 416 4.40 28.95 8.81
CA ALA A 416 5.19 28.42 9.90
C ALA A 416 5.16 29.35 11.15
N LYS A 417 5.24 30.68 10.93
CA LYS A 417 5.10 31.68 12.01
C LYS A 417 3.71 31.59 12.67
N VAL A 418 2.65 31.50 11.87
CA VAL A 418 1.27 31.34 12.37
C VAL A 418 1.13 30.05 13.18
N ALA A 419 1.71 28.96 12.70
CA ALA A 419 1.71 27.67 13.36
C ALA A 419 2.65 27.58 14.59
N LYS A 420 3.42 28.63 14.86
CA LYS A 420 4.44 28.72 15.91
C LYS A 420 5.60 27.75 15.77
N PHE A 421 5.93 27.37 14.55
CA PHE A 421 7.17 26.68 14.22
C PHE A 421 8.24 27.74 13.94
N THR A 422 8.99 28.15 14.97
CA THR A 422 9.95 29.25 14.91
C THR A 422 11.35 28.90 15.37
N GLU A 423 11.52 27.79 16.08
CA GLU A 423 12.81 27.38 16.66
C GLU A 423 13.29 26.06 16.03
N ASN A 424 14.55 25.98 15.66
CA ASN A 424 15.18 24.79 15.08
C ASN A 424 14.41 24.23 13.87
N VAL A 425 13.90 25.13 13.01
CA VAL A 425 13.09 24.78 11.85
C VAL A 425 13.95 24.69 10.62
N ILE A 426 13.75 23.63 9.84
CA ILE A 426 14.28 23.45 8.48
C ILE A 426 13.11 23.57 7.52
N PHE A 427 13.23 24.51 6.58
CA PHE A 427 12.24 24.64 5.52
C PHE A 427 12.57 23.69 4.36
N VAL A 428 11.56 22.96 3.88
CA VAL A 428 11.69 22.10 2.71
C VAL A 428 10.60 22.43 1.69
N LEU A 429 10.98 22.47 0.43
CA LEU A 429 10.05 22.60 -0.69
C LEU A 429 10.13 21.37 -1.57
N PHE A 430 8.99 20.78 -1.89
CA PHE A 430 8.85 19.70 -2.84
C PHE A 430 8.23 20.23 -4.13
N SER A 431 8.84 19.92 -5.26
CA SER A 431 8.34 20.31 -6.57
C SER A 431 8.43 19.17 -7.57
N ALA A 432 7.32 18.87 -8.26
CA ALA A 432 7.36 17.86 -9.33
C ALA A 432 8.29 18.25 -10.48
N LEU A 433 8.35 19.52 -10.86
CA LEU A 433 9.10 20.03 -12.03
C LEU A 433 10.34 20.88 -11.69
N GLY A 434 10.71 20.96 -10.40
CA GLY A 434 11.91 21.68 -9.96
C GLY A 434 11.63 23.13 -9.57
N PHE A 435 12.68 23.95 -9.52
CA PHE A 435 12.68 25.26 -8.88
C PHE A 435 13.25 26.33 -9.81
N GLU A 436 12.86 27.59 -9.58
CA GLU A 436 13.45 28.75 -10.23
C GLU A 436 14.90 28.95 -9.74
N GLN A 437 15.77 29.47 -10.61
CA GLN A 437 17.22 29.55 -10.33
C GLN A 437 17.53 30.43 -9.12
N ASP A 438 16.85 31.54 -8.96
CA ASP A 438 17.01 32.45 -7.83
C ASP A 438 16.69 31.79 -6.48
N LEU A 439 15.69 30.91 -6.44
CA LEU A 439 15.35 30.11 -5.25
C LEU A 439 16.41 29.00 -5.00
N ILE A 440 16.97 28.43 -6.05
CA ILE A 440 18.07 27.46 -5.92
C ILE A 440 19.28 28.15 -5.29
N ASP A 441 19.72 29.28 -5.83
CA ASP A 441 20.87 30.04 -5.34
C ASP A 441 20.67 30.46 -3.87
N TYR A 442 19.47 30.95 -3.53
CA TYR A 442 19.12 31.30 -2.16
C TYR A 442 19.15 30.09 -1.21
N SER A 443 18.70 28.94 -1.68
CA SER A 443 18.62 27.72 -0.85
C SER A 443 19.99 27.23 -0.38
N GLU A 444 21.00 27.36 -1.23
CA GLU A 444 22.39 26.98 -0.94
C GLU A 444 23.00 27.86 0.18
N GLU A 445 22.64 29.15 0.21
CA GLU A 445 23.15 30.11 1.20
C GLU A 445 22.38 30.06 2.53
N ASN A 446 21.08 29.70 2.50
CA ASN A 446 20.17 29.86 3.64
C ASN A 446 19.66 28.51 4.22
N GLY A 447 20.19 27.39 3.77
CA GLY A 447 19.86 26.06 4.31
C GLY A 447 18.41 25.62 4.06
N VAL A 448 17.76 26.14 3.00
CA VAL A 448 16.45 25.68 2.54
C VAL A 448 16.64 24.41 1.72
N ILE A 449 15.84 23.39 2.00
CA ILE A 449 15.94 22.11 1.30
C ILE A 449 14.99 22.10 0.11
N LEU A 450 15.52 21.80 -1.08
CA LEU A 450 14.77 21.69 -2.31
C LEU A 450 14.77 20.24 -2.80
N ILE A 451 13.59 19.65 -2.95
CA ILE A 451 13.42 18.26 -3.40
C ILE A 451 12.58 18.26 -4.68
N ASP A 452 13.24 17.99 -5.78
CA ASP A 452 12.61 17.92 -7.11
C ASP A 452 12.17 16.49 -7.48
N GLY A 453 11.45 16.34 -8.59
CA GLY A 453 11.00 15.04 -9.10
C GLY A 453 12.16 14.06 -9.34
N LYS A 454 13.34 14.53 -9.76
CA LYS A 454 14.53 13.69 -9.98
C LYS A 454 15.06 13.11 -8.66
N THR A 455 15.02 13.91 -7.60
CA THR A 455 15.38 13.47 -6.25
C THR A 455 14.36 12.45 -5.70
N LEU A 456 13.06 12.68 -5.93
CA LEU A 456 12.01 11.74 -5.55
C LEU A 456 12.17 10.37 -6.24
N TYR A 457 12.64 10.35 -7.48
CA TYR A 457 12.90 9.13 -8.26
C TYR A 457 14.25 8.46 -7.96
N GLY A 458 15.08 9.05 -7.10
CA GLY A 458 16.40 8.50 -6.78
C GLY A 458 17.49 8.79 -7.82
N ASP A 459 17.23 9.62 -8.83
CA ASP A 459 18.23 10.06 -9.83
C ASP A 459 19.21 11.08 -9.25
N LYS A 460 18.83 11.70 -8.13
CA LYS A 460 19.72 12.54 -7.30
C LYS A 460 19.69 12.00 -5.87
N ALA A 461 20.85 12.08 -5.21
CA ALA A 461 20.91 11.74 -3.80
C ALA A 461 20.01 12.66 -2.96
N PRO A 462 19.38 12.13 -1.89
CA PRO A 462 18.63 12.97 -0.95
C PRO A 462 19.57 14.01 -0.31
N PRO A 463 19.12 15.26 -0.13
CA PRO A 463 19.93 16.30 0.49
C PRO A 463 20.24 15.96 1.95
N THR A 464 21.42 16.34 2.43
CA THR A 464 21.78 16.17 3.83
C THR A 464 21.11 17.24 4.68
N ILE A 465 20.34 16.82 5.69
CA ILE A 465 19.52 17.74 6.51
C ILE A 465 20.27 18.25 7.75
N PHE A 466 21.36 17.60 8.14
CA PHE A 466 22.07 17.87 9.39
C PHE A 466 23.48 18.43 9.20
N ASN A 467 23.82 18.98 8.04
CA ASN A 467 25.10 19.66 7.82
C ASN A 467 25.01 21.09 8.40
N GLY A 468 25.66 21.31 9.52
CA GLY A 468 25.89 22.63 10.12
C GLY A 468 25.86 22.60 11.63
#